data_b0d2c97a93db28ad5331fca341345c72
#
_entry.id   b0d2c97a93db28ad5331fca341345c72
#
_cell.length_a   1.000
_cell.length_b   1.000
_cell.length_c   1.000
_cell.angle_alpha   90.00
_cell.angle_beta   90.00
_cell.angle_gamma   90.00
#
_symmetry.space_group_name_H-M   'P 1'
#
loop_
_entity.id
_entity.type
_entity.pdbx_description
1 polymer ?
#
loop_
_entity_poly.entity_id
_entity_poly.type
_entity_poly.pdbx_seq_one_letter_code
_entity_poly.pdbx_strand_id
1 'polypeptide(L)'
;MVTAAVCAVAAGYRPYTAIAEWVADVPAATALALGIAPDRRPSDTMIRRLLPALDPDQLTQAVGAWLAVRSATAPSPARRATAVDGKTLCGPRTADTTARHVLAACDQSTSHGSPRDRRGLPFP
;
A
#
# COMPACT_ATOMS: atom_id res chain seq x y z
N MET A 1 -13.42 2.34 4.47
CA MET A 1 -13.25 0.87 4.39
C MET A 1 -12.19 0.45 3.36
N VAL A 2 -12.26 0.92 2.10
CA VAL A 2 -11.23 0.66 1.07
C VAL A 2 -9.84 1.10 1.54
N THR A 3 -9.72 2.32 2.07
CA THR A 3 -8.46 2.87 2.61
C THR A 3 -7.81 1.95 3.65
N ALA A 4 -8.61 1.40 4.57
CA ALA A 4 -8.10 0.49 5.60
C ALA A 4 -7.60 -0.83 5.00
N ALA A 5 -8.32 -1.39 4.02
CA ALA A 5 -7.88 -2.60 3.32
C ALA A 5 -6.58 -2.35 2.54
N VAL A 6 -6.44 -1.20 1.87
CA VAL A 6 -5.20 -0.79 1.19
C VAL A 6 -4.05 -0.64 2.18
N CYS A 7 -4.28 -0.02 3.34
CA CYS A 7 -3.26 0.10 4.39
C CYS A 7 -2.82 -1.27 4.94
N ALA A 8 -3.76 -2.19 5.18
CA ALA A 8 -3.45 -3.54 5.62
C ALA A 8 -2.59 -4.29 4.58
N VAL A 9 -2.96 -4.21 3.30
CA VAL A 9 -2.18 -4.82 2.20
C VAL A 9 -0.79 -4.20 2.09
N ALA A 10 -0.67 -2.89 2.23
CA ALA A 10 0.62 -2.19 2.23
C ALA A 10 1.49 -2.58 3.44
N ALA A 11 0.86 -2.91 4.58
CA ALA A 11 1.52 -3.46 5.77
C ALA A 11 1.89 -4.96 5.64
N GLY A 12 1.56 -5.60 4.50
CA GLY A 12 1.94 -6.99 4.21
C GLY A 12 0.85 -8.04 4.45
N TYR A 13 -0.32 -7.64 4.93
CA TYR A 13 -1.45 -8.55 5.17
C TYR A 13 -2.16 -8.88 3.84
N ARG A 14 -2.08 -10.10 3.37
CA ARG A 14 -2.63 -10.50 2.06
C ARG A 14 -3.91 -11.35 2.13
N PRO A 15 -4.04 -12.36 3.03
CA PRO A 15 -5.29 -13.10 3.17
C PRO A 15 -6.43 -12.18 3.64
N TYR A 16 -7.62 -12.38 3.11
CA TYR A 16 -8.78 -11.55 3.49
C TYR A 16 -9.07 -11.58 5.00
N THR A 17 -8.88 -12.75 5.63
CA THR A 17 -8.99 -12.91 7.09
C THR A 17 -7.98 -12.04 7.81
N ALA A 18 -6.71 -12.08 7.41
CA ALA A 18 -5.66 -11.28 8.03
C ALA A 18 -5.87 -9.76 7.84
N ILE A 19 -6.42 -9.35 6.68
CA ILE A 19 -6.82 -7.95 6.44
C ILE A 19 -7.94 -7.55 7.42
N ALA A 20 -8.95 -8.42 7.60
CA ALA A 20 -10.05 -8.15 8.51
C ALA A 20 -9.59 -8.09 9.98
N GLU A 21 -8.73 -9.01 10.39
CA GLU A 21 -8.11 -9.03 11.72
C GLU A 21 -7.30 -7.76 11.96
N TRP A 22 -6.42 -7.39 11.03
CA TRP A 22 -5.66 -6.14 11.15
C TRP A 22 -6.57 -4.92 11.31
N VAL A 23 -7.64 -4.84 10.52
CA VAL A 23 -8.61 -3.74 10.63
C VAL A 23 -9.37 -3.79 11.96
N ALA A 24 -9.62 -4.98 12.52
CA ALA A 24 -10.24 -5.14 13.83
C ALA A 24 -9.33 -4.66 14.96
N ASP A 25 -8.03 -4.85 14.83
CA ASP A 25 -7.04 -4.58 15.89
C ASP A 25 -6.54 -3.13 15.90
N VAL A 26 -6.72 -2.35 14.80
CA VAL A 26 -6.25 -0.96 14.80
C VAL A 26 -6.97 -0.13 15.89
N PRO A 27 -6.25 0.78 16.57
CA PRO A 27 -6.84 1.68 17.57
C PRO A 27 -8.05 2.45 17.02
N ALA A 28 -9.02 2.76 17.89
CA ALA A 28 -10.25 3.46 17.50
C ALA A 28 -9.99 4.78 16.76
N ALA A 29 -9.01 5.56 17.19
CA ALA A 29 -8.61 6.81 16.54
C ALA A 29 -8.11 6.56 15.11
N THR A 30 -7.32 5.51 14.90
CA THR A 30 -6.82 5.11 13.57
C THR A 30 -7.97 4.62 12.69
N ALA A 31 -8.90 3.84 13.24
CA ALA A 31 -10.08 3.37 12.51
C ALA A 31 -10.91 4.55 12.00
N LEU A 32 -11.16 5.54 12.84
CA LEU A 32 -11.87 6.78 12.47
C LEU A 32 -11.14 7.53 11.34
N ALA A 33 -9.83 7.69 11.46
CA ALA A 33 -9.01 8.32 10.42
C ALA A 33 -9.05 7.56 9.07
N LEU A 34 -9.25 6.23 9.11
CA LEU A 34 -9.44 5.37 7.94
C LEU A 34 -10.89 5.31 7.45
N GLY A 35 -11.79 6.09 8.06
CA GLY A 35 -13.20 6.15 7.70
C GLY A 35 -14.01 4.92 8.15
N ILE A 36 -13.63 4.31 9.25
CA ILE A 36 -14.32 3.17 9.86
C ILE A 36 -14.83 3.58 11.24
N ALA A 37 -16.14 3.43 11.44
CA ALA A 37 -16.73 3.60 12.77
C ALA A 37 -16.22 2.47 13.70
N PRO A 38 -15.76 2.78 14.93
CA PRO A 38 -15.13 1.79 15.81
C PRO A 38 -16.06 0.63 16.20
N ASP A 39 -17.36 0.87 16.21
CA ASP A 39 -18.42 -0.09 16.49
C ASP A 39 -18.85 -0.92 15.27
N ARG A 40 -18.38 -0.57 14.07
CA ARG A 40 -18.77 -1.20 12.80
C ARG A 40 -17.55 -1.65 12.01
N ARG A 41 -16.75 -2.49 12.61
CA ARG A 41 -15.57 -3.09 11.97
C ARG A 41 -15.98 -4.04 10.84
N PRO A 42 -15.34 -3.97 9.67
CA PRO A 42 -15.64 -4.87 8.56
C PRO A 42 -15.23 -6.31 8.89
N SER A 43 -16.12 -7.25 8.58
CA SER A 43 -15.80 -8.68 8.65
C SER A 43 -15.00 -9.15 7.43
N ASP A 44 -14.42 -10.35 7.52
CA ASP A 44 -13.70 -10.99 6.41
C ASP A 44 -14.60 -11.15 5.17
N THR A 45 -15.86 -11.49 5.37
CA THR A 45 -16.87 -11.61 4.31
C THR A 45 -17.09 -10.28 3.58
N MET A 46 -17.09 -9.17 4.31
CA MET A 46 -17.20 -7.85 3.70
C MET A 46 -15.95 -7.51 2.88
N ILE A 47 -14.75 -7.82 3.39
CA ILE A 47 -13.50 -7.62 2.67
C ILE A 47 -13.46 -8.47 1.39
N ARG A 48 -13.88 -9.74 1.45
CA ARG A 48 -13.98 -10.65 0.29
C ARG A 48 -14.90 -10.14 -0.81
N ARG A 49 -15.97 -9.45 -0.44
CA ARG A 49 -16.91 -8.86 -1.41
C ARG A 49 -16.41 -7.52 -1.95
N LEU A 50 -15.76 -6.74 -1.09
CA LEU A 50 -15.30 -5.41 -1.44
C LEU A 50 -14.13 -5.43 -2.43
N LEU A 51 -13.07 -6.19 -2.15
CA LEU A 51 -11.84 -6.10 -2.93
C LEU A 51 -12.00 -6.52 -4.39
N PRO A 52 -12.73 -7.61 -4.73
CA PRO A 52 -12.97 -7.95 -6.14
C PRO A 52 -13.90 -6.99 -6.89
N ALA A 53 -14.73 -6.23 -6.14
CA ALA A 53 -15.64 -5.25 -6.72
C ALA A 53 -14.99 -3.89 -7.01
N LEU A 54 -13.73 -3.69 -6.55
CA LEU A 54 -12.99 -2.46 -6.84
C LEU A 54 -12.48 -2.45 -8.28
N ASP A 55 -12.67 -1.34 -8.95
CA ASP A 55 -12.01 -1.08 -10.23
C ASP A 55 -10.52 -0.79 -9.96
N PRO A 56 -9.60 -1.63 -10.46
CA PRO A 56 -8.17 -1.47 -10.20
C PRO A 56 -7.59 -0.20 -10.82
N ASP A 57 -8.16 0.28 -11.91
CA ASP A 57 -7.65 1.47 -12.58
C ASP A 57 -8.05 2.74 -11.81
N GLN A 58 -9.28 2.79 -11.30
CA GLN A 58 -9.72 3.86 -10.40
C GLN A 58 -8.92 3.87 -9.09
N LEU A 59 -8.65 2.71 -8.51
CA LEU A 59 -7.83 2.61 -7.32
C LEU A 59 -6.40 3.13 -7.58
N THR A 60 -5.80 2.73 -8.71
CA THR A 60 -4.47 3.18 -9.13
C THR A 60 -4.42 4.70 -9.31
N GLN A 61 -5.43 5.27 -9.96
CA GLN A 61 -5.53 6.72 -10.14
C GLN A 61 -5.66 7.46 -8.80
N ALA A 62 -6.52 6.98 -7.90
CA ALA A 62 -6.74 7.60 -6.60
C ALA A 62 -5.46 7.58 -5.74
N VAL A 63 -4.78 6.44 -5.68
CA VAL A 63 -3.51 6.30 -4.95
C VAL A 63 -2.42 7.16 -5.60
N GLY A 64 -2.33 7.18 -6.93
CA GLY A 64 -1.37 7.98 -7.67
C GLY A 64 -1.57 9.49 -7.42
N ALA A 65 -2.79 9.97 -7.47
CA ALA A 65 -3.13 11.36 -7.17
C ALA A 65 -2.75 11.74 -5.73
N TRP A 66 -3.05 10.87 -4.76
CA TRP A 66 -2.69 11.09 -3.36
C TRP A 66 -1.16 11.15 -3.17
N LEU A 67 -0.41 10.24 -3.80
CA LEU A 67 1.05 10.24 -3.76
C LEU A 67 1.65 11.49 -4.41
N ALA A 68 1.09 11.94 -5.54
CA ALA A 68 1.56 13.15 -6.22
C ALA A 68 1.44 14.38 -5.34
N VAL A 69 0.32 14.57 -4.64
CA VAL A 69 0.13 15.67 -3.70
C VAL A 69 1.16 15.61 -2.56
N ARG A 70 1.39 14.45 -1.97
CA ARG A 70 2.36 14.29 -0.90
C ARG A 70 3.80 14.53 -1.37
N SER A 71 4.13 14.08 -2.57
CA SER A 71 5.47 14.31 -3.15
C SER A 71 5.71 15.78 -3.49
N ALA A 72 4.68 16.51 -3.89
CA ALA A 72 4.78 17.95 -4.18
C ALA A 72 4.98 18.79 -2.90
N THR A 73 4.47 18.33 -1.77
CA THR A 73 4.60 19.05 -0.46
C THR A 73 5.87 18.68 0.29
N ALA A 74 6.59 17.63 -0.12
CA ALA A 74 7.85 17.25 0.50
C ALA A 74 8.98 18.24 0.11
N PRO A 75 9.87 18.60 1.04
CA PRO A 75 11.06 19.39 0.72
C PRO A 75 11.84 18.70 -0.40
N SER A 76 12.14 19.44 -1.48
CA SER A 76 12.89 18.87 -2.60
C SER A 76 14.36 18.77 -2.24
N PRO A 77 14.95 17.59 -2.06
CA PRO A 77 16.37 17.47 -1.87
C PRO A 77 17.12 17.83 -3.17
N ALA A 78 18.33 18.33 -3.03
CA ALA A 78 19.17 18.72 -4.17
C ALA A 78 19.44 17.56 -5.15
N ARG A 79 19.29 16.33 -4.71
CA ARG A 79 19.39 15.10 -5.52
C ARG A 79 18.27 14.14 -5.11
N ARG A 80 17.48 13.70 -6.09
CA ARG A 80 16.46 12.66 -5.90
C ARG A 80 16.99 11.35 -6.43
N ALA A 81 16.96 10.32 -5.58
CA ALA A 81 17.22 8.94 -6.00
C ALA A 81 15.86 8.22 -6.11
N THR A 82 15.59 7.64 -7.27
CA THR A 82 14.38 6.85 -7.51
C THR A 82 14.78 5.40 -7.74
N ALA A 83 14.28 4.50 -6.91
CA ALA A 83 14.38 3.07 -7.15
C ALA A 83 13.18 2.64 -8.01
N VAL A 84 13.45 1.87 -9.07
CA VAL A 84 12.41 1.33 -9.95
C VAL A 84 12.47 -0.19 -9.88
N ASP A 85 11.32 -0.82 -9.59
CA ASP A 85 11.16 -2.28 -9.58
C ASP A 85 10.04 -2.66 -10.54
N GLY A 86 10.28 -3.68 -11.35
CA GLY A 86 9.32 -4.23 -12.29
C GLY A 86 8.97 -5.67 -11.93
N LYS A 87 7.67 -5.95 -11.75
CA LYS A 87 7.18 -7.31 -11.48
C LYS A 87 6.10 -7.72 -12.44
N THR A 88 6.20 -8.95 -12.94
CA THR A 88 5.11 -9.62 -13.61
C THR A 88 4.22 -10.27 -12.57
N LEU A 89 2.93 -9.90 -12.53
CA LEU A 89 1.98 -10.54 -11.64
C LEU A 89 1.67 -11.94 -12.18
N CYS A 90 2.11 -12.96 -11.45
CA CYS A 90 1.75 -14.34 -11.68
C CYS A 90 0.40 -14.60 -11.01
N GLY A 91 -0.70 -14.29 -11.72
CA GLY A 91 -2.06 -14.70 -11.33
C GLY A 91 -2.47 -16.00 -12.03
N PRO A 92 -3.65 -16.60 -11.69
CA PRO A 92 -4.21 -17.68 -12.47
C PRO A 92 -4.40 -17.18 -13.91
N ARG A 93 -3.63 -17.75 -14.82
CA ARG A 93 -3.73 -17.46 -16.25
C ARG A 93 -4.99 -18.12 -16.77
N THR A 94 -5.96 -17.32 -17.17
CA THR A 94 -6.98 -17.79 -18.12
C THR A 94 -6.46 -17.55 -19.53
N ALA A 95 -6.90 -18.35 -20.51
CA ALA A 95 -6.42 -18.29 -21.89
C ALA A 95 -6.54 -16.89 -22.52
N ASP A 96 -7.36 -16.01 -21.94
CA ASP A 96 -7.67 -14.67 -22.44
C ASP A 96 -7.05 -13.51 -21.63
N THR A 97 -6.25 -13.78 -20.60
CA THR A 97 -5.67 -12.71 -19.78
C THR A 97 -4.17 -12.60 -19.99
N THR A 98 -3.75 -11.51 -20.61
CA THR A 98 -2.33 -11.13 -20.72
C THR A 98 -1.72 -10.89 -19.33
N ALA A 99 -0.49 -11.36 -19.11
CA ALA A 99 0.23 -11.10 -17.87
C ALA A 99 0.35 -9.59 -17.62
N ARG A 100 -0.12 -9.12 -16.47
CA ARG A 100 0.06 -7.70 -16.08
C ARG A 100 1.47 -7.48 -15.55
N HIS A 101 2.16 -6.53 -16.16
CA HIS A 101 3.42 -6.01 -15.65
C HIS A 101 3.12 -4.79 -14.77
N VAL A 102 3.66 -4.80 -13.56
CA VAL A 102 3.57 -3.67 -12.63
C VAL A 102 4.96 -3.06 -12.50
N LEU A 103 5.04 -1.78 -12.75
CA LEU A 103 6.24 -0.99 -12.50
C LEU A 103 6.01 -0.17 -11.23
N ALA A 104 6.84 -0.38 -10.22
CA ALA A 104 6.84 0.41 -8.99
C ALA A 104 8.04 1.37 -9.01
N ALA A 105 7.78 2.64 -8.72
CA ALA A 105 8.82 3.64 -8.52
C ALA A 105 8.75 4.15 -7.07
N CYS A 106 9.88 4.11 -6.36
CA CYS A 106 9.99 4.58 -5.00
C CYS A 106 11.00 5.73 -4.92
N ASP A 107 10.56 6.89 -4.45
CA ASP A 107 11.46 8.00 -4.14
C ASP A 107 12.17 7.72 -2.82
N GLN A 108 13.47 7.49 -2.87
CA GLN A 108 14.28 7.17 -1.69
C GLN A 108 14.53 8.37 -0.77
N SER A 109 14.27 9.58 -1.24
CA SER A 109 14.45 10.81 -0.44
C SER A 109 13.32 11.03 0.56
N THR A 110 12.14 10.42 0.34
CA THR A 110 10.97 10.54 1.21
C THR A 110 10.81 9.39 2.20
N SER A 111 11.63 8.35 2.10
CA SER A 111 11.68 7.32 3.13
C SER A 111 12.20 7.96 4.43
N HIS A 112 11.31 8.15 5.39
CA HIS A 112 11.59 8.59 6.76
C HIS A 112 12.28 7.46 7.54
N GLY A 113 13.41 7.00 7.03
CA GLY A 113 14.42 6.33 7.80
C GLY A 113 15.47 7.39 8.09
N SER A 114 15.58 7.83 9.33
CA SER A 114 16.76 8.55 9.81
C SER A 114 18.00 7.98 9.12
N PRO A 115 18.88 8.78 8.53
CA PRO A 115 20.14 8.27 8.02
C PRO A 115 20.94 7.76 9.22
N ARG A 116 20.67 6.53 9.63
CA ARG A 116 21.62 5.80 10.47
C ARG A 116 22.83 5.60 9.60
N ASP A 117 23.81 6.40 9.91
CA ASP A 117 25.19 6.28 9.48
C ASP A 117 25.55 4.81 9.24
N ARG A 118 25.61 4.40 7.98
CA ARG A 118 26.12 3.09 7.60
C ARG A 118 27.64 3.04 7.70
N ARG A 119 28.23 3.83 8.57
CA ARG A 119 29.62 3.73 8.96
C ARG A 119 29.69 2.91 10.23
N GLY A 120 29.89 1.61 10.09
CA GLY A 120 30.31 0.79 11.23
C GLY A 120 29.76 -0.62 11.33
N LEU A 121 29.65 -1.37 10.23
CA LEU A 121 29.66 -2.81 10.32
C LEU A 121 30.80 -3.33 9.44
N PRO A 122 31.87 -3.91 10.04
CA PRO A 122 32.85 -4.65 9.28
C PRO A 122 32.15 -5.90 8.71
N PHE A 123 32.27 -6.11 7.42
CA PHE A 123 31.97 -7.41 6.83
C PHE A 123 33.00 -8.42 7.32
N PRO A 124 32.60 -9.68 7.64
CA PRO A 124 33.54 -10.77 7.86
C PRO A 124 34.24 -11.17 6.59
#